data_5fbf144493c93d5a73382aa71dca1cad
#
_entry.id   5fbf144493c93d5a73382aa71dca1cad
#
_cell.length_a   1.000
_cell.length_b   1.000
_cell.length_c   1.000
_cell.angle_alpha   90.00
_cell.angle_beta   90.00
_cell.angle_gamma   90.00
#
_symmetry.space_group_name_H-M   'P 1'
#
loop_
_entity.id
_entity.type
_entity.pdbx_description
1 polymer ?
#
loop_
_entity_poly.entity_id
_entity_poly.type
_entity_poly.pdbx_seq_one_letter_code
_entity_poly.pdbx_strand_id
1 'polypeptide(L)'
;CAEVKEKFGLTCYNSIDEACLAQHIDAAIISTSPLSHASIIKECLNHNLHVFTEINLVQDGYNENIALAKEKGKVLFLSSTFLYRKETQTIIQKVHEAKCPLNYIYHVGQYLPDWHPWESYNSYFIGNPKTNGCREIMAIDLPWVVTAFSAIKEIKVMKSKNTDLNIQYNDNYLIMLGHENGTKGVFAVDVVSRKPYRHIDVYGEQLQLSWNGTADSLNQYDIENKQEVNISFEDASEHVEGYAAFITENPYREELNAYLKQIEDKNYAPAWDFEKDKVVLDWIDKIEA
;
A
#
# COMPACT_ATOMS: atom_id res chain seq x y z
N CYS A 1 -15.43 -20.09 -11.37
CA CYS A 1 -15.38 -21.30 -10.50
C CYS A 1 -14.86 -22.56 -11.23
N ALA A 2 -15.34 -22.89 -12.44
CA ALA A 2 -14.85 -24.08 -13.16
C ALA A 2 -13.35 -24.03 -13.44
N GLU A 3 -12.86 -22.92 -13.94
CA GLU A 3 -11.44 -22.68 -14.24
C GLU A 3 -10.55 -22.73 -12.98
N VAL A 4 -11.00 -22.15 -11.86
CA VAL A 4 -10.27 -22.20 -10.57
C VAL A 4 -10.17 -23.64 -10.06
N LYS A 5 -11.26 -24.40 -10.16
CA LYS A 5 -11.27 -25.82 -9.77
C LYS A 5 -10.33 -26.65 -10.64
N GLU A 6 -10.33 -26.40 -11.95
CA GLU A 6 -9.48 -27.12 -12.92
C GLU A 6 -7.99 -26.80 -12.70
N LYS A 7 -7.67 -25.50 -12.55
CA LYS A 7 -6.27 -25.02 -12.47
C LYS A 7 -5.64 -25.26 -11.10
N PHE A 8 -6.41 -25.10 -10.01
CA PHE A 8 -5.87 -25.08 -8.64
C PHE A 8 -6.45 -26.20 -7.74
N GLY A 9 -7.43 -26.98 -8.20
CA GLY A 9 -8.09 -28.00 -7.40
C GLY A 9 -8.94 -27.46 -6.25
N LEU A 10 -9.25 -26.15 -6.24
CA LEU A 10 -9.99 -25.48 -5.17
C LEU A 10 -11.51 -25.61 -5.36
N THR A 11 -12.23 -25.77 -4.24
CA THR A 11 -13.69 -25.72 -4.24
C THR A 11 -14.17 -24.26 -4.21
N CYS A 12 -15.11 -23.93 -5.08
CA CYS A 12 -15.75 -22.60 -5.11
C CYS A 12 -17.12 -22.67 -4.48
N TYR A 13 -17.45 -21.62 -3.72
CA TYR A 13 -18.77 -21.41 -3.10
C TYR A 13 -19.35 -20.08 -3.57
N ASN A 14 -20.69 -19.93 -3.51
CA ASN A 14 -21.36 -18.72 -3.95
C ASN A 14 -21.50 -17.69 -2.81
N SER A 15 -21.27 -18.09 -1.56
CA SER A 15 -21.31 -17.20 -0.40
C SER A 15 -20.35 -17.70 0.69
N ILE A 16 -20.05 -16.81 1.64
CA ILE A 16 -19.27 -17.14 2.84
C ILE A 16 -20.06 -18.12 3.72
N ASP A 17 -21.36 -17.92 3.87
CA ASP A 17 -22.25 -18.85 4.58
C ASP A 17 -22.14 -20.28 4.05
N GLU A 18 -22.28 -20.45 2.73
CA GLU A 18 -22.16 -21.77 2.08
C GLU A 18 -20.80 -22.41 2.34
N ALA A 19 -19.71 -21.65 2.23
CA ALA A 19 -18.37 -22.12 2.47
C ALA A 19 -18.18 -22.58 3.93
N CYS A 20 -18.62 -21.77 4.90
CA CYS A 20 -18.51 -22.06 6.33
C CYS A 20 -19.39 -23.23 6.79
N LEU A 21 -20.52 -23.48 6.11
CA LEU A 21 -21.36 -24.66 6.36
C LEU A 21 -20.73 -25.95 5.79
N ALA A 22 -20.04 -25.84 4.67
CA ALA A 22 -19.46 -27.00 3.95
C ALA A 22 -18.11 -27.43 4.50
N GLN A 23 -17.34 -26.50 5.07
CA GLN A 23 -15.97 -26.76 5.52
C GLN A 23 -15.66 -26.00 6.81
N HIS A 24 -14.69 -26.51 7.58
CA HIS A 24 -14.08 -25.76 8.68
C HIS A 24 -13.11 -24.74 8.10
N ILE A 25 -13.39 -23.45 8.34
CA ILE A 25 -12.59 -22.31 7.87
C ILE A 25 -12.19 -21.48 9.09
N ASP A 26 -10.90 -21.18 9.22
CA ASP A 26 -10.36 -20.37 10.34
C ASP A 26 -10.10 -18.93 9.94
N ALA A 27 -9.85 -18.68 8.65
CA ALA A 27 -9.39 -17.38 8.15
C ALA A 27 -9.92 -17.11 6.73
N ALA A 28 -10.03 -15.83 6.40
CA ALA A 28 -10.41 -15.33 5.07
C ALA A 28 -9.39 -14.30 4.59
N ILE A 29 -9.11 -14.34 3.27
CA ILE A 29 -8.36 -13.31 2.55
C ILE A 29 -9.34 -12.60 1.62
N ILE A 30 -9.45 -11.27 1.77
CA ILE A 30 -10.35 -10.42 0.98
C ILE A 30 -9.53 -9.67 -0.04
N SER A 31 -9.71 -10.00 -1.33
CA SER A 31 -9.09 -9.35 -2.49
C SER A 31 -10.16 -8.97 -3.51
N THR A 32 -11.14 -8.18 -3.07
CA THR A 32 -12.28 -7.72 -3.86
C THR A 32 -12.17 -6.22 -4.13
N SER A 33 -13.20 -5.60 -4.74
CA SER A 33 -13.23 -4.15 -4.88
C SER A 33 -13.24 -3.46 -3.49
N PRO A 34 -12.46 -2.39 -3.27
CA PRO A 34 -12.34 -1.72 -1.97
C PRO A 34 -13.66 -1.28 -1.35
N LEU A 35 -14.66 -0.91 -2.17
CA LEU A 35 -15.99 -0.52 -1.68
C LEU A 35 -16.80 -1.68 -1.07
N SER A 36 -16.41 -2.93 -1.31
CA SER A 36 -17.06 -4.11 -0.74
C SER A 36 -16.38 -4.64 0.54
N HIS A 37 -15.15 -4.18 0.83
CA HIS A 37 -14.35 -4.71 1.95
C HIS A 37 -15.09 -4.63 3.27
N ALA A 38 -15.67 -3.47 3.63
CA ALA A 38 -16.33 -3.26 4.91
C ALA A 38 -17.43 -4.30 5.22
N SER A 39 -18.28 -4.61 4.25
CA SER A 39 -19.36 -5.58 4.40
C SER A 39 -18.85 -7.01 4.48
N ILE A 40 -17.86 -7.37 3.65
CA ILE A 40 -17.26 -8.70 3.62
C ILE A 40 -16.46 -8.97 4.91
N ILE A 41 -15.69 -7.99 5.39
CA ILE A 41 -15.00 -8.08 6.69
C ILE A 41 -15.99 -8.39 7.81
N LYS A 42 -17.10 -7.61 7.88
CA LYS A 42 -18.14 -7.81 8.90
C LYS A 42 -18.75 -9.22 8.83
N GLU A 43 -19.03 -9.70 7.62
CA GLU A 43 -19.56 -11.05 7.40
C GLU A 43 -18.58 -12.12 7.87
N CYS A 44 -17.29 -12.06 7.45
CA CYS A 44 -16.25 -12.97 7.90
C CYS A 44 -16.09 -12.98 9.42
N LEU A 45 -16.05 -11.81 10.06
CA LEU A 45 -15.95 -11.70 11.51
C LEU A 45 -17.17 -12.32 12.22
N ASN A 46 -18.39 -12.17 11.67
CA ASN A 46 -19.58 -12.81 12.20
C ASN A 46 -19.52 -14.34 12.13
N HIS A 47 -18.83 -14.89 11.14
CA HIS A 47 -18.50 -16.33 11.05
C HIS A 47 -17.31 -16.75 11.92
N ASN A 48 -16.79 -15.85 12.78
CA ASN A 48 -15.62 -16.10 13.62
C ASN A 48 -14.35 -16.42 12.82
N LEU A 49 -14.17 -15.81 11.65
CA LEU A 49 -12.94 -15.95 10.85
C LEU A 49 -11.93 -14.88 11.25
N HIS A 50 -10.63 -15.20 11.19
CA HIS A 50 -9.57 -14.21 11.08
C HIS A 50 -9.62 -13.60 9.69
N VAL A 51 -9.31 -12.31 9.56
CA VAL A 51 -9.45 -11.59 8.28
C VAL A 51 -8.15 -10.92 7.90
N PHE A 52 -7.67 -11.24 6.68
CA PHE A 52 -6.72 -10.43 5.93
C PHE A 52 -7.50 -9.67 4.85
N THR A 53 -7.28 -8.39 4.69
CA THR A 53 -7.84 -7.62 3.58
C THR A 53 -6.75 -6.87 2.82
N GLU A 54 -6.89 -6.83 1.51
CA GLU A 54 -6.14 -5.93 0.64
C GLU A 54 -6.34 -4.47 1.07
N ILE A 55 -5.51 -3.57 0.52
CA ILE A 55 -5.56 -2.14 0.83
C ILE A 55 -6.99 -1.59 0.77
N ASN A 56 -7.30 -0.68 1.67
CA ASN A 56 -8.55 0.06 1.65
C ASN A 56 -8.32 1.45 1.07
N LEU A 57 -9.33 1.92 0.35
CA LEU A 57 -9.33 3.26 -0.24
C LEU A 57 -10.38 4.16 0.41
N VAL A 58 -11.21 3.61 1.28
CA VAL A 58 -12.27 4.30 2.01
C VAL A 58 -12.34 3.78 3.45
N GLN A 59 -12.83 4.61 4.38
CA GLN A 59 -12.91 4.26 5.82
C GLN A 59 -14.23 3.60 6.21
N ASP A 60 -15.07 3.21 5.23
CA ASP A 60 -16.38 2.64 5.49
C ASP A 60 -16.26 1.43 6.44
N GLY A 61 -17.05 1.42 7.51
CA GLY A 61 -17.11 0.33 8.48
C GLY A 61 -15.87 0.11 9.36
N TYR A 62 -14.86 0.98 9.35
CA TYR A 62 -13.61 0.78 10.12
C TYR A 62 -13.88 0.62 11.62
N ASN A 63 -14.55 1.59 12.24
CA ASN A 63 -14.79 1.57 13.67
C ASN A 63 -15.61 0.34 14.11
N GLU A 64 -16.62 -0.01 13.34
CA GLU A 64 -17.49 -1.16 13.59
C GLU A 64 -16.72 -2.48 13.45
N ASN A 65 -15.93 -2.63 12.39
CA ASN A 65 -15.17 -3.85 12.13
C ASN A 65 -14.01 -4.04 13.12
N ILE A 66 -13.33 -2.97 13.51
CA ILE A 66 -12.30 -2.99 14.56
C ILE A 66 -12.93 -3.45 15.89
N ALA A 67 -14.06 -2.86 16.27
CA ALA A 67 -14.77 -3.21 17.50
C ALA A 67 -15.25 -4.68 17.47
N LEU A 68 -15.80 -5.12 16.35
CA LEU A 68 -16.29 -6.49 16.17
C LEU A 68 -15.13 -7.51 16.21
N ALA A 69 -14.02 -7.23 15.55
CA ALA A 69 -12.83 -8.08 15.59
C ALA A 69 -12.31 -8.26 17.01
N LYS A 70 -12.24 -7.15 17.78
CA LYS A 70 -11.85 -7.16 19.19
C LYS A 70 -12.83 -7.94 20.07
N GLU A 71 -14.13 -7.75 19.90
CA GLU A 71 -15.18 -8.48 20.61
C GLU A 71 -15.06 -9.99 20.41
N LYS A 72 -14.83 -10.39 19.15
CA LYS A 72 -14.72 -11.82 18.78
C LYS A 72 -13.32 -12.42 19.01
N GLY A 73 -12.34 -11.61 19.41
CA GLY A 73 -10.96 -12.06 19.60
C GLY A 73 -10.31 -12.56 18.30
N LYS A 74 -10.68 -11.96 17.15
CA LYS A 74 -10.18 -12.29 15.83
C LYS A 74 -9.18 -11.26 15.32
N VAL A 75 -8.23 -11.73 14.54
CA VAL A 75 -7.30 -10.87 13.82
C VAL A 75 -8.04 -10.18 12.67
N LEU A 76 -7.85 -8.89 12.56
CA LEU A 76 -8.24 -8.06 11.44
C LEU A 76 -6.96 -7.39 10.91
N PHE A 77 -6.38 -7.98 9.86
CA PHE A 77 -5.11 -7.57 9.27
C PHE A 77 -5.37 -6.74 8.01
N LEU A 78 -4.66 -5.64 7.87
CA LEU A 78 -4.72 -4.77 6.68
C LEU A 78 -3.40 -4.83 5.92
N SER A 79 -3.50 -5.10 4.62
CA SER A 79 -2.36 -5.10 3.70
C SER A 79 -1.70 -3.72 3.61
N SER A 80 -0.37 -3.72 3.64
CA SER A 80 0.48 -2.59 3.33
C SER A 80 1.83 -3.10 2.83
N THR A 81 1.82 -3.70 1.66
CA THR A 81 2.91 -4.52 1.08
C THR A 81 4.26 -3.80 1.04
N PHE A 82 4.27 -2.47 0.83
CA PHE A 82 5.51 -1.69 0.81
C PHE A 82 6.26 -1.69 2.14
N LEU A 83 5.60 -1.88 3.27
CA LEU A 83 6.25 -2.04 4.57
C LEU A 83 6.99 -3.38 4.74
N TYR A 84 6.76 -4.33 3.83
CA TYR A 84 7.41 -5.63 3.82
C TYR A 84 8.50 -5.74 2.75
N ARG A 85 8.74 -4.68 1.97
CA ARG A 85 9.86 -4.61 1.02
C ARG A 85 11.16 -4.31 1.76
N LYS A 86 12.22 -5.03 1.43
CA LYS A 86 13.56 -4.82 2.03
C LYS A 86 14.10 -3.42 1.78
N GLU A 87 13.85 -2.87 0.60
CA GLU A 87 14.29 -1.53 0.21
C GLU A 87 13.63 -0.47 1.09
N THR A 88 12.32 -0.51 1.25
CA THR A 88 11.59 0.46 2.10
C THR A 88 11.93 0.28 3.57
N GLN A 89 12.09 -0.96 4.07
CA GLN A 89 12.56 -1.23 5.42
C GLN A 89 13.96 -0.63 5.67
N THR A 90 14.86 -0.76 4.68
CA THR A 90 16.20 -0.17 4.76
C THR A 90 16.15 1.35 4.74
N ILE A 91 15.31 1.97 3.88
CA ILE A 91 15.10 3.42 3.88
C ILE A 91 14.59 3.87 5.25
N ILE A 92 13.55 3.22 5.79
CA ILE A 92 12.97 3.52 7.10
C ILE A 92 14.05 3.46 8.19
N GLN A 93 14.82 2.38 8.22
CA GLN A 93 15.90 2.22 9.20
C GLN A 93 16.91 3.36 9.11
N LYS A 94 17.42 3.67 7.91
CA LYS A 94 18.43 4.72 7.71
C LYS A 94 17.90 6.11 8.04
N VAL A 95 16.65 6.40 7.71
CA VAL A 95 15.99 7.65 8.07
C VAL A 95 15.88 7.78 9.60
N HIS A 96 15.53 6.72 10.31
CA HIS A 96 15.46 6.73 11.78
C HIS A 96 16.84 6.85 12.43
N GLU A 97 17.89 6.28 11.82
CA GLU A 97 19.28 6.38 12.30
C GLU A 97 19.85 7.80 12.15
N ALA A 98 19.42 8.56 11.15
CA ALA A 98 19.93 9.91 10.87
C ALA A 98 19.67 10.92 11.99
N LYS A 99 18.64 10.71 12.85
CA LYS A 99 18.31 11.53 14.05
C LYS A 99 18.25 13.05 13.79
N CYS A 100 17.98 13.46 12.57
CA CYS A 100 17.86 14.86 12.16
C CYS A 100 16.71 14.99 11.14
N PRO A 101 16.09 16.19 11.03
CA PRO A 101 15.14 16.45 9.97
C PRO A 101 15.78 16.28 8.59
N LEU A 102 15.06 15.60 7.71
CA LEU A 102 15.48 15.34 6.34
C LEU A 102 14.57 16.07 5.35
N ASN A 103 14.93 16.01 4.09
CA ASN A 103 14.03 16.37 3.00
C ASN A 103 13.91 15.18 2.06
N TYR A 104 12.79 15.08 1.33
CA TYR A 104 12.64 14.10 0.28
C TYR A 104 11.83 14.62 -0.90
N ILE A 105 12.09 14.05 -2.07
CA ILE A 105 11.29 14.22 -3.28
C ILE A 105 10.88 12.82 -3.71
N TYR A 106 9.58 12.56 -3.73
CA TYR A 106 9.01 11.28 -4.12
C TYR A 106 8.03 11.45 -5.26
N HIS A 107 8.20 10.72 -6.34
CA HIS A 107 7.28 10.69 -7.46
C HIS A 107 6.85 9.27 -7.77
N VAL A 108 5.54 9.07 -7.86
CA VAL A 108 4.92 7.82 -8.31
C VAL A 108 3.88 8.14 -9.37
N GLY A 109 4.02 7.54 -10.53
CA GLY A 109 3.09 7.75 -11.63
C GLY A 109 3.14 6.63 -12.67
N GLN A 110 1.98 6.38 -13.28
CA GLN A 110 1.85 5.48 -14.43
C GLN A 110 0.57 5.83 -15.19
N TYR A 111 0.63 5.81 -16.52
CA TYR A 111 -0.52 6.11 -17.37
C TYR A 111 -1.66 5.13 -17.12
N LEU A 112 -2.81 5.65 -16.69
CA LEU A 112 -3.95 4.84 -16.23
C LEU A 112 -4.40 3.73 -17.20
N PRO A 113 -4.52 3.97 -18.52
CA PRO A 113 -4.89 2.92 -19.47
C PRO A 113 -3.87 1.76 -19.57
N ASP A 114 -2.63 1.95 -19.13
CA ASP A 114 -1.59 0.94 -19.18
C ASP A 114 -1.51 0.08 -17.91
N TRP A 115 -2.35 0.36 -16.88
CA TRP A 115 -2.36 -0.42 -15.64
C TRP A 115 -2.88 -1.84 -15.87
N HIS A 116 -4.04 -1.94 -16.55
CA HIS A 116 -4.66 -3.19 -16.94
C HIS A 116 -4.97 -3.13 -18.45
N PRO A 117 -3.99 -3.41 -19.33
CA PRO A 117 -4.18 -3.23 -20.78
C PRO A 117 -5.20 -4.20 -21.40
N TRP A 118 -5.63 -5.21 -20.64
CA TRP A 118 -6.63 -6.20 -21.06
C TRP A 118 -8.09 -5.77 -20.74
N GLU A 119 -8.31 -4.68 -19.99
CA GLU A 119 -9.63 -4.18 -19.63
C GLU A 119 -9.68 -2.65 -19.60
N SER A 120 -10.87 -2.08 -19.65
CA SER A 120 -11.03 -0.62 -19.53
C SER A 120 -10.87 -0.16 -18.09
N TYR A 121 -10.08 0.90 -17.86
CA TYR A 121 -9.95 1.53 -16.54
C TYR A 121 -11.28 2.03 -15.96
N ASN A 122 -12.33 2.19 -16.78
CA ASN A 122 -13.68 2.53 -16.32
C ASN A 122 -14.50 1.31 -15.85
N SER A 123 -14.04 0.08 -16.09
CA SER A 123 -14.80 -1.13 -15.79
C SER A 123 -14.51 -1.71 -14.40
N TYR A 124 -13.55 -1.16 -13.66
CA TYR A 124 -13.22 -1.59 -12.29
C TYR A 124 -13.13 -0.39 -11.33
N PHE A 125 -12.80 -0.64 -10.07
CA PHE A 125 -12.92 0.34 -8.97
C PHE A 125 -12.17 1.66 -9.22
N ILE A 126 -11.12 1.65 -10.02
CA ILE A 126 -10.30 2.84 -10.31
C ILE A 126 -11.03 3.91 -11.12
N GLY A 127 -12.05 3.53 -11.90
CA GLY A 127 -12.95 4.47 -12.59
C GLY A 127 -13.88 5.24 -11.66
N ASN A 128 -14.05 4.79 -10.42
CA ASN A 128 -14.91 5.44 -9.43
C ASN A 128 -14.14 6.57 -8.73
N PRO A 129 -14.69 7.80 -8.63
CA PRO A 129 -14.03 8.92 -7.94
C PRO A 129 -13.62 8.64 -6.49
N LYS A 130 -14.35 7.79 -5.76
CA LYS A 130 -14.04 7.44 -4.37
C LYS A 130 -12.84 6.50 -4.21
N THR A 131 -12.49 5.77 -5.26
CA THR A 131 -11.43 4.75 -5.25
C THR A 131 -10.44 4.95 -6.39
N ASN A 132 -10.32 6.15 -6.86
CA ASN A 132 -9.56 6.58 -8.03
C ASN A 132 -8.07 6.19 -8.00
N GLY A 133 -7.42 6.24 -9.18
CA GLY A 133 -6.04 5.77 -9.32
C GLY A 133 -5.01 6.58 -8.53
N CYS A 134 -5.14 7.90 -8.43
CA CYS A 134 -4.24 8.70 -7.61
C CYS A 134 -4.43 8.40 -6.11
N ARG A 135 -5.68 8.15 -5.68
CA ARG A 135 -6.01 7.72 -4.33
C ARG A 135 -5.40 6.37 -3.99
N GLU A 136 -5.46 5.42 -4.91
CA GLU A 136 -4.84 4.10 -4.74
C GLU A 136 -3.32 4.24 -4.56
N ILE A 137 -2.64 5.01 -5.40
CA ILE A 137 -1.19 5.28 -5.25
C ILE A 137 -0.91 5.89 -3.87
N MET A 138 -1.69 6.89 -3.43
CA MET A 138 -1.51 7.49 -2.11
C MET A 138 -1.73 6.51 -0.98
N ALA A 139 -2.73 5.64 -1.06
CA ALA A 139 -3.02 4.62 -0.05
C ALA A 139 -1.95 3.51 0.02
N ILE A 140 -1.30 3.19 -1.10
CA ILE A 140 -0.16 2.27 -1.14
C ILE A 140 1.09 2.89 -0.51
N ASP A 141 1.36 4.16 -0.80
CA ASP A 141 2.67 4.76 -0.54
C ASP A 141 2.75 5.55 0.77
N LEU A 142 1.69 6.25 1.18
CA LEU A 142 1.72 7.03 2.41
C LEU A 142 1.97 6.19 3.69
N PRO A 143 1.51 4.93 3.82
CA PRO A 143 1.84 4.09 4.98
C PRO A 143 3.34 3.98 5.24
N TRP A 144 4.15 3.67 4.24
CA TRP A 144 5.60 3.56 4.44
C TRP A 144 6.26 4.95 4.56
N VAL A 145 5.74 5.98 3.87
CA VAL A 145 6.23 7.36 3.98
C VAL A 145 6.07 7.89 5.40
N VAL A 146 4.89 7.75 6.02
CA VAL A 146 4.68 8.20 7.40
C VAL A 146 5.44 7.35 8.41
N THR A 147 5.68 6.08 8.10
CA THR A 147 6.53 5.22 8.94
C THR A 147 7.98 5.66 8.89
N ALA A 148 8.50 6.04 7.72
CA ALA A 148 9.86 6.54 7.56
C ALA A 148 10.06 7.94 8.17
N PHE A 149 9.17 8.88 7.86
CA PHE A 149 9.40 10.31 8.09
C PHE A 149 8.55 10.91 9.23
N SER A 150 7.85 10.09 10.00
CA SER A 150 6.87 10.45 11.05
C SER A 150 5.51 10.92 10.53
N ALA A 151 4.57 11.13 11.46
CA ALA A 151 3.21 11.57 11.14
C ALA A 151 3.20 12.90 10.37
N ILE A 152 2.23 13.05 9.46
CA ILE A 152 2.02 14.28 8.71
C ILE A 152 1.44 15.33 9.67
N LYS A 153 1.99 16.53 9.63
CA LYS A 153 1.56 17.71 10.40
C LYS A 153 0.83 18.73 9.55
N GLU A 154 1.31 18.94 8.32
CA GLU A 154 0.75 19.93 7.41
C GLU A 154 0.92 19.52 5.94
N ILE A 155 0.02 20.00 5.08
CA ILE A 155 0.07 19.77 3.63
C ILE A 155 -0.17 21.06 2.86
N LYS A 156 0.41 21.14 1.65
CA LYS A 156 -0.01 22.06 0.59
C LYS A 156 -0.13 21.30 -0.71
N VAL A 157 -1.23 21.48 -1.42
CA VAL A 157 -1.57 20.66 -2.58
C VAL A 157 -1.82 21.54 -3.81
N MET A 158 -1.23 21.14 -4.91
CA MET A 158 -1.62 21.54 -6.26
C MET A 158 -2.12 20.30 -7.00
N LYS A 159 -3.32 20.37 -7.55
CA LYS A 159 -3.95 19.23 -8.24
C LYS A 159 -4.70 19.73 -9.47
N SER A 160 -4.80 18.87 -10.46
CA SER A 160 -5.53 19.20 -11.70
C SER A 160 -5.92 17.92 -12.46
N LYS A 161 -6.81 18.10 -13.42
CA LYS A 161 -7.08 17.11 -14.46
C LYS A 161 -6.53 17.67 -15.76
N ASN A 162 -5.43 17.10 -16.26
CA ASN A 162 -4.69 17.59 -17.43
C ASN A 162 -4.92 16.75 -18.69
N THR A 163 -5.60 15.60 -18.57
CA THR A 163 -5.84 14.69 -19.71
C THR A 163 -7.29 14.64 -20.13
N ASP A 164 -7.52 14.12 -21.35
CA ASP A 164 -8.85 13.79 -21.86
C ASP A 164 -9.36 12.42 -21.42
N LEU A 165 -8.70 11.77 -20.43
CA LEU A 165 -9.18 10.51 -19.87
C LEU A 165 -10.60 10.68 -19.34
N ASN A 166 -11.45 9.69 -19.62
CA ASN A 166 -12.84 9.68 -19.17
C ASN A 166 -12.92 9.30 -17.68
N ILE A 167 -12.43 10.20 -16.80
CA ILE A 167 -12.45 10.09 -15.35
C ILE A 167 -13.04 11.36 -14.74
N GLN A 168 -13.64 11.24 -13.56
CA GLN A 168 -14.26 12.35 -12.82
C GLN A 168 -13.47 12.75 -11.58
N TYR A 169 -12.13 12.67 -11.65
CA TYR A 169 -11.19 13.03 -10.57
C TYR A 169 -9.93 13.66 -11.17
N ASN A 170 -9.12 14.29 -10.31
CA ASN A 170 -7.84 14.86 -10.72
C ASN A 170 -6.86 13.75 -11.06
N ASP A 171 -6.12 13.90 -12.16
CA ASP A 171 -5.20 12.90 -12.68
C ASP A 171 -3.74 13.14 -12.27
N ASN A 172 -3.48 14.24 -11.56
CA ASN A 172 -2.18 14.54 -10.99
C ASN A 172 -2.27 15.42 -9.74
N TYR A 173 -1.31 15.20 -8.83
CA TYR A 173 -1.16 15.92 -7.57
C TYR A 173 0.33 16.20 -7.31
N LEU A 174 0.64 17.44 -6.91
CA LEU A 174 1.90 17.84 -6.31
C LEU A 174 1.63 18.22 -4.85
N ILE A 175 2.13 17.43 -3.92
CA ILE A 175 1.81 17.53 -2.50
C ILE A 175 3.08 17.88 -1.73
N MET A 176 3.10 19.01 -1.05
CA MET A 176 4.13 19.32 -0.07
C MET A 176 3.67 18.77 1.29
N LEU A 177 4.50 17.99 1.93
CA LEU A 177 4.26 17.35 3.22
C LEU A 177 5.23 17.90 4.27
N GLY A 178 4.71 18.39 5.39
CA GLY A 178 5.49 18.67 6.59
C GLY A 178 5.20 17.61 7.65
N HIS A 179 6.24 17.03 8.24
CA HIS A 179 6.16 15.99 9.24
C HIS A 179 6.38 16.51 10.66
N GLU A 180 5.91 15.79 11.68
CA GLU A 180 6.04 16.20 13.09
C GLU A 180 7.49 16.32 13.56
N ASN A 181 8.40 15.49 13.03
CA ASN A 181 9.83 15.55 13.34
C ASN A 181 10.59 16.67 12.59
N GLY A 182 9.89 17.51 11.81
CA GLY A 182 10.47 18.61 11.03
C GLY A 182 10.96 18.22 9.63
N THR A 183 10.90 16.95 9.25
CA THR A 183 11.15 16.50 7.88
C THR A 183 10.14 17.10 6.90
N LYS A 184 10.56 17.40 5.69
CA LYS A 184 9.72 17.97 4.63
C LYS A 184 9.84 17.15 3.36
N GLY A 185 8.72 16.96 2.68
CA GLY A 185 8.70 16.22 1.42
C GLY A 185 7.87 16.88 0.34
N VAL A 186 8.19 16.52 -0.89
CA VAL A 186 7.31 16.67 -2.05
C VAL A 186 6.91 15.28 -2.48
N PHE A 187 5.61 15.01 -2.53
CA PHE A 187 5.06 13.78 -3.06
C PHE A 187 4.25 14.09 -4.31
N ALA A 188 4.77 13.69 -5.46
CA ALA A 188 4.10 13.80 -6.75
C ALA A 188 3.40 12.47 -7.04
N VAL A 189 2.09 12.55 -7.34
CA VAL A 189 1.25 11.40 -7.67
C VAL A 189 0.51 11.69 -8.95
N ASP A 190 0.57 10.76 -9.90
CA ASP A 190 -0.16 10.91 -11.15
C ASP A 190 -0.56 9.61 -11.83
N VAL A 191 -1.57 9.71 -12.69
CA VAL A 191 -1.99 8.64 -13.59
C VAL A 191 -1.79 9.02 -15.06
N VAL A 192 -0.83 9.92 -15.32
CA VAL A 192 -0.55 10.49 -16.66
C VAL A 192 0.86 10.18 -17.19
N SER A 193 1.78 9.72 -16.33
CA SER A 193 3.15 9.35 -16.67
C SER A 193 3.19 8.19 -17.66
N ARG A 194 3.62 8.45 -18.90
CA ARG A 194 3.63 7.47 -20.00
C ARG A 194 4.56 6.27 -19.77
N LYS A 195 5.62 6.48 -19.00
CA LYS A 195 6.47 5.41 -18.49
C LYS A 195 6.16 5.24 -17.01
N PRO A 196 5.95 4.02 -16.50
CA PRO A 196 5.83 3.78 -15.06
C PRO A 196 7.02 4.40 -14.33
N TYR A 197 6.73 5.19 -13.31
CA TYR A 197 7.73 5.93 -12.56
C TYR A 197 7.52 5.74 -11.06
N ARG A 198 8.59 5.42 -10.37
CA ARG A 198 8.67 5.40 -8.91
C ARG A 198 10.09 5.78 -8.52
N HIS A 199 10.25 6.96 -7.94
CA HIS A 199 11.56 7.45 -7.56
C HIS A 199 11.46 8.29 -6.30
N ILE A 200 12.35 8.04 -5.34
CA ILE A 200 12.55 8.88 -4.16
C ILE A 200 14.01 9.26 -4.01
N ASP A 201 14.24 10.56 -3.76
CA ASP A 201 15.48 11.09 -3.21
C ASP A 201 15.23 11.53 -1.77
N VAL A 202 16.04 11.05 -0.84
CA VAL A 202 16.06 11.49 0.56
C VAL A 202 17.39 12.18 0.81
N TYR A 203 17.38 13.37 1.38
CA TYR A 203 18.61 14.13 1.58
C TYR A 203 18.58 15.00 2.85
N GLY A 204 19.75 15.14 3.44
CA GLY A 204 20.04 15.96 4.61
C GLY A 204 21.53 15.91 4.92
N GLU A 205 21.95 16.58 5.99
CA GLU A 205 23.36 16.66 6.34
C GLU A 205 24.01 15.30 6.59
N GLN A 206 23.26 14.35 7.17
CA GLN A 206 23.79 13.06 7.60
C GLN A 206 23.39 11.88 6.71
N LEU A 207 22.52 12.09 5.73
CA LEU A 207 21.99 11.03 4.89
C LEU A 207 21.65 11.55 3.50
N GLN A 208 22.04 10.77 2.49
CA GLN A 208 21.53 10.91 1.14
C GLN A 208 21.27 9.52 0.54
N LEU A 209 20.03 9.28 0.12
CA LEU A 209 19.58 8.05 -0.52
C LEU A 209 18.87 8.38 -1.83
N SER A 210 18.93 7.48 -2.79
CA SER A 210 18.09 7.46 -3.97
C SER A 210 17.56 6.05 -4.23
N TRP A 211 16.31 5.93 -4.68
CA TRP A 211 15.70 4.65 -5.03
C TRP A 211 14.70 4.78 -6.18
N ASN A 212 14.79 3.90 -7.18
CA ASN A 212 13.95 3.90 -8.39
C ASN A 212 12.82 2.85 -8.37
N GLY A 213 12.48 2.31 -7.20
CA GLY A 213 11.39 1.35 -7.06
C GLY A 213 11.77 -0.11 -7.31
N THR A 214 12.97 -0.42 -7.83
CA THR A 214 13.44 -1.79 -8.04
C THR A 214 14.41 -2.25 -6.95
N ALA A 215 14.57 -3.57 -6.78
CA ALA A 215 15.38 -4.16 -5.71
C ALA A 215 16.88 -3.82 -5.80
N ASP A 216 17.36 -3.53 -6.99
CA ASP A 216 18.77 -3.24 -7.30
C ASP A 216 19.11 -1.74 -7.38
N SER A 217 18.13 -0.86 -7.16
CA SER A 217 18.26 0.58 -7.41
C SER A 217 18.41 1.45 -6.16
N LEU A 218 18.48 0.86 -4.97
CA LEU A 218 18.70 1.63 -3.74
C LEU A 218 20.18 2.00 -3.62
N ASN A 219 20.46 3.29 -3.61
CA ASN A 219 21.79 3.82 -3.46
C ASN A 219 21.89 4.73 -2.25
N GLN A 220 23.03 4.72 -1.60
CA GLN A 220 23.40 5.66 -0.55
C GLN A 220 24.66 6.41 -0.96
N TYR A 221 24.67 7.72 -0.77
CA TYR A 221 25.89 8.50 -0.89
C TYR A 221 26.73 8.37 0.37
N ASP A 222 27.93 7.80 0.24
CA ASP A 222 28.94 7.75 1.30
C ASP A 222 29.57 9.15 1.44
N ILE A 223 29.24 9.82 2.55
CA ILE A 223 29.65 11.21 2.81
C ILE A 223 31.16 11.31 3.02
N GLU A 224 31.79 10.31 3.64
CA GLU A 224 33.22 10.30 3.95
C GLU A 224 34.04 10.08 2.69
N ASN A 225 33.69 9.06 1.90
CA ASN A 225 34.39 8.69 0.70
C ASN A 225 33.94 9.44 -0.57
N LYS A 226 32.85 10.22 -0.45
CA LYS A 226 32.25 11.04 -1.53
C LYS A 226 31.91 10.22 -2.79
N GLN A 227 31.29 9.06 -2.60
CA GLN A 227 30.91 8.16 -3.68
C GLN A 227 29.53 7.57 -3.44
N GLU A 228 28.86 7.20 -4.51
CA GLU A 228 27.62 6.45 -4.46
C GLU A 228 27.91 4.97 -4.19
N VAL A 229 27.17 4.36 -3.25
CA VAL A 229 27.26 2.95 -2.89
C VAL A 229 25.90 2.32 -3.09
N ASN A 230 25.82 1.31 -3.94
CA ASN A 230 24.60 0.53 -4.13
C ASN A 230 24.36 -0.39 -2.94
N ILE A 231 23.10 -0.40 -2.45
CA ILE A 231 22.64 -1.32 -1.42
C ILE A 231 21.90 -2.45 -2.14
N SER A 232 22.58 -3.56 -2.37
CA SER A 232 22.00 -4.74 -3.01
C SER A 232 21.36 -5.68 -1.98
N PHE A 233 20.26 -6.30 -2.38
CA PHE A 233 19.58 -7.33 -1.61
C PHE A 233 19.80 -8.68 -2.29
N GLU A 234 20.32 -9.67 -1.56
CA GLU A 234 20.54 -11.03 -2.05
C GLU A 234 19.20 -11.81 -2.14
N ASP A 235 18.24 -11.30 -2.88
CA ASP A 235 17.02 -12.03 -3.15
C ASP A 235 16.77 -12.17 -4.64
N ALA A 236 16.59 -13.41 -5.07
CA ALA A 236 15.93 -13.67 -6.33
C ALA A 236 14.48 -13.18 -6.20
N SER A 237 14.25 -11.93 -6.59
CA SER A 237 12.89 -11.38 -6.63
C SER A 237 12.12 -12.16 -7.69
N GLU A 238 11.18 -12.99 -7.26
CA GLU A 238 10.20 -13.57 -8.18
C GLU A 238 9.39 -12.43 -8.78
N HIS A 239 9.36 -12.35 -10.09
CA HIS A 239 8.64 -11.34 -10.85
C HIS A 239 7.66 -12.03 -11.80
N VAL A 240 6.40 -11.61 -11.77
CA VAL A 240 5.38 -12.13 -12.68
C VAL A 240 5.46 -11.36 -14.01
N GLU A 241 5.61 -12.09 -15.11
CA GLU A 241 5.64 -11.53 -16.46
C GLU A 241 4.35 -10.73 -16.76
N GLY A 242 4.51 -9.52 -17.27
CA GLY A 242 3.40 -8.61 -17.61
C GLY A 242 3.14 -7.51 -16.57
N TYR A 243 3.72 -7.59 -15.37
CA TYR A 243 3.64 -6.50 -14.37
C TYR A 243 4.83 -5.54 -14.47
N ALA A 244 4.67 -4.33 -13.91
CA ALA A 244 5.75 -3.36 -13.85
C ALA A 244 6.94 -3.89 -13.03
N ALA A 245 8.18 -3.58 -13.44
CA ALA A 245 9.41 -4.13 -12.88
C ALA A 245 9.59 -3.90 -11.36
N PHE A 246 8.88 -2.93 -10.78
CA PHE A 246 8.91 -2.65 -9.35
C PHE A 246 7.91 -3.50 -8.53
N ILE A 247 7.11 -4.37 -9.18
CA ILE A 247 6.20 -5.30 -8.49
C ILE A 247 6.94 -6.63 -8.33
N THR A 248 7.13 -7.07 -7.09
CA THR A 248 7.82 -8.32 -6.73
C THR A 248 6.96 -9.14 -5.77
N GLU A 249 7.07 -10.48 -5.81
CA GLU A 249 6.22 -11.39 -5.03
C GLU A 249 6.62 -11.53 -3.56
N ASN A 250 7.93 -11.38 -3.25
CA ASN A 250 8.44 -11.61 -1.89
C ASN A 250 7.75 -10.79 -0.80
N PRO A 251 7.45 -9.48 -0.97
CA PRO A 251 6.76 -8.70 0.03
C PRO A 251 5.35 -9.21 0.36
N TYR A 252 4.62 -9.74 -0.61
CA TYR A 252 3.30 -10.34 -0.38
C TYR A 252 3.40 -11.60 0.49
N ARG A 253 4.43 -12.42 0.28
CA ARG A 253 4.71 -13.59 1.10
C ARG A 253 5.04 -13.20 2.55
N GLU A 254 5.90 -12.21 2.74
CA GLU A 254 6.26 -11.72 4.07
C GLU A 254 5.06 -11.10 4.80
N GLU A 255 4.19 -10.43 4.09
CA GLU A 255 2.96 -9.87 4.62
C GLU A 255 1.97 -10.95 5.08
N LEU A 256 1.77 -12.00 4.28
CA LEU A 256 0.97 -13.16 4.66
C LEU A 256 1.57 -13.90 5.87
N ASN A 257 2.90 -14.03 5.93
CA ASN A 257 3.58 -14.59 7.10
C ASN A 257 3.33 -13.75 8.37
N ALA A 258 3.32 -12.42 8.24
CA ALA A 258 3.00 -11.51 9.34
C ALA A 258 1.55 -11.68 9.82
N TYR A 259 0.60 -11.88 8.90
CA TYR A 259 -0.80 -12.19 9.22
C TYR A 259 -0.93 -13.51 9.99
N LEU A 260 -0.31 -14.59 9.51
CA LEU A 260 -0.33 -15.88 10.17
C LEU A 260 0.32 -15.80 11.56
N LYS A 261 1.44 -15.09 11.67
CA LYS A 261 2.10 -14.86 12.95
C LYS A 261 1.21 -14.10 13.95
N GLN A 262 0.41 -13.13 13.49
CA GLN A 262 -0.53 -12.42 14.36
C GLN A 262 -1.66 -13.33 14.86
N ILE A 263 -2.05 -14.34 14.09
CA ILE A 263 -3.02 -15.35 14.53
C ILE A 263 -2.41 -16.24 15.61
N GLU A 264 -1.15 -16.66 15.46
CA GLU A 264 -0.44 -17.58 16.35
C GLU A 264 0.06 -16.89 17.64
N ASP A 265 0.52 -15.65 17.54
CA ASP A 265 1.08 -14.87 18.66
C ASP A 265 0.27 -13.59 18.90
N LYS A 266 -0.53 -13.59 19.95
CA LYS A 266 -1.37 -12.46 20.37
C LYS A 266 -0.56 -11.20 20.77
N ASN A 267 0.74 -11.33 21.02
CA ASN A 267 1.62 -10.20 21.33
C ASN A 267 2.29 -9.61 20.09
N TYR A 268 2.17 -10.27 18.94
CA TYR A 268 2.71 -9.74 17.69
C TYR A 268 1.86 -8.57 17.20
N ALA A 269 2.51 -7.43 16.98
CA ALA A 269 1.89 -6.25 16.36
C ALA A 269 2.37 -6.14 14.90
N PRO A 270 1.46 -6.10 13.92
CA PRO A 270 1.84 -5.90 12.51
C PRO A 270 2.42 -4.50 12.31
N ALA A 271 3.17 -4.32 11.22
CA ALA A 271 3.74 -3.03 10.85
C ALA A 271 2.66 -1.97 10.61
N TRP A 272 1.52 -2.38 10.06
CA TRP A 272 0.37 -1.53 9.74
C TRP A 272 -0.93 -2.11 10.27
N ASP A 273 -1.89 -1.24 10.57
CA ASP A 273 -3.20 -1.59 11.09
C ASP A 273 -4.27 -0.56 10.66
N PHE A 274 -5.53 -0.88 10.89
CA PHE A 274 -6.68 -0.04 10.53
C PHE A 274 -6.69 1.32 11.24
N GLU A 275 -6.15 1.43 12.45
CA GLU A 275 -6.11 2.72 13.17
C GLU A 275 -5.11 3.68 12.54
N LYS A 276 -3.93 3.18 12.15
CA LYS A 276 -2.94 3.97 11.43
C LYS A 276 -3.44 4.35 10.04
N ASP A 277 -4.06 3.39 9.36
CA ASP A 277 -4.60 3.58 8.01
C ASP A 277 -5.70 4.64 7.97
N LYS A 278 -6.58 4.66 8.97
CA LYS A 278 -7.61 5.68 9.13
C LYS A 278 -7.01 7.09 9.12
N VAL A 279 -5.90 7.31 9.82
CA VAL A 279 -5.22 8.61 9.84
C VAL A 279 -4.67 8.96 8.45
N VAL A 280 -4.13 8.00 7.73
CA VAL A 280 -3.63 8.21 6.37
C VAL A 280 -4.78 8.52 5.41
N LEU A 281 -5.88 7.78 5.46
CA LEU A 281 -7.06 8.04 4.65
C LEU A 281 -7.68 9.42 4.94
N ASP A 282 -7.67 9.89 6.20
CA ASP A 282 -8.07 11.26 6.57
C ASP A 282 -7.17 12.32 5.89
N TRP A 283 -5.86 12.04 5.73
CA TRP A 283 -4.97 12.92 4.99
C TRP A 283 -5.22 12.87 3.48
N ILE A 284 -5.49 11.69 2.93
CA ILE A 284 -5.86 11.55 1.51
C ILE A 284 -7.14 12.33 1.21
N ASP A 285 -8.16 12.24 2.07
CA ASP A 285 -9.39 13.02 1.93
C ASP A 285 -9.11 14.54 1.92
N LYS A 286 -8.22 15.04 2.77
CA LYS A 286 -7.80 16.45 2.78
C LYS A 286 -6.99 16.85 1.52
N ILE A 287 -6.18 15.93 0.98
CA ILE A 287 -5.44 16.14 -0.27
C ILE A 287 -6.41 16.27 -1.44
N GLU A 288 -7.45 15.44 -1.45
CA GLU A 288 -8.46 15.43 -2.51
C GLU A 288 -9.52 16.53 -2.38
N ALA A 289 -9.75 17.09 -1.20
CA ALA A 289 -10.67 18.21 -0.96
C ALA A 289 -10.21 19.50 -1.67
#